data_2def6f23819b18e60bb89ffbac9c7716
#
_entry.id   2def6f23819b18e60bb89ffbac9c7716
#
_cell.length_a   1.000
_cell.length_b   1.000
_cell.length_c   1.000
_cell.angle_alpha   90.00
_cell.angle_beta   90.00
_cell.angle_gamma   90.00
#
_symmetry.space_group_name_H-M   'P 1'
#
loop_
_entity.id
_entity.type
_entity.pdbx_description
1 polymer ?
#
loop_
_entity_poly.entity_id
_entity_poly.type
_entity_poly.pdbx_seq_one_letter_code
_entity_poly.pdbx_strand_id
1 'polypeptide(L)'
;EDPEIKGYIQSIVDKLVKTFPPQPFPFTANVLLHNSMNAFAVPGGYVFVHTGLIMQLEHESELAGVLAHELAHVTQRHIASRMERAQTVTAASIVGALAAALLGGGQGTGAMMAGSMAAGQAAMLNYSRMDETEADQIGLQYLTAAGYRPQGLQGAFEKIRRKQWATGIDIPEYLSTHPDVGGRINEIHARIQGLSTAMRNRKDDDARFNRVKTLIWARYGEPEPAARFFAQRAGGKKPDCLAFMGQGILAERRNQIREADAAFAKALACAPNDALVVREAGRFYYNK
;
A
#
# COMPACT_ATOMS: atom_id res chain seq x y z
N GLU A 1 17.45 0.34 -0.02
CA GLU A 1 16.25 -0.02 -0.82
C GLU A 1 16.63 -0.98 -1.94
N ASP A 2 15.78 -1.99 -2.18
CA ASP A 2 15.94 -2.92 -3.31
C ASP A 2 15.55 -2.20 -4.62
N PRO A 3 16.48 -1.99 -5.56
CA PRO A 3 16.18 -1.21 -6.77
C PRO A 3 15.11 -1.83 -7.66
N GLU A 4 14.98 -3.16 -7.65
CA GLU A 4 13.97 -3.86 -8.44
C GLU A 4 12.58 -3.66 -7.86
N ILE A 5 12.44 -3.78 -6.54
CA ILE A 5 11.17 -3.56 -5.85
C ILE A 5 10.75 -2.10 -6.01
N LYS A 6 11.66 -1.16 -5.74
CA LYS A 6 11.40 0.28 -5.89
C LYS A 6 11.04 0.66 -7.34
N GLY A 7 11.84 0.20 -8.29
CA GLY A 7 11.62 0.50 -9.71
C GLY A 7 10.27 -0.07 -10.23
N TYR A 8 9.86 -1.22 -9.71
CA TYR A 8 8.54 -1.77 -10.03
C TYR A 8 7.40 -0.89 -9.49
N ILE A 9 7.44 -0.51 -8.20
CA ILE A 9 6.39 0.34 -7.62
C ILE A 9 6.37 1.70 -8.33
N GLN A 10 7.54 2.28 -8.61
CA GLN A 10 7.64 3.52 -9.39
C GLN A 10 6.97 3.37 -10.77
N SER A 11 7.15 2.24 -11.45
CA SER A 11 6.52 2.01 -12.76
C SER A 11 4.99 2.01 -12.72
N ILE A 12 4.38 1.55 -11.62
CA ILE A 12 2.92 1.65 -11.41
C ILE A 12 2.52 3.11 -11.19
N VAL A 13 3.26 3.84 -10.33
CA VAL A 13 3.01 5.27 -10.08
C VAL A 13 3.13 6.06 -11.39
N ASP A 14 4.20 5.85 -12.17
CA ASP A 14 4.41 6.54 -13.45
C ASP A 14 3.28 6.27 -14.46
N LYS A 15 2.72 5.07 -14.43
CA LYS A 15 1.58 4.72 -15.30
C LYS A 15 0.29 5.44 -14.86
N LEU A 16 0.07 5.56 -13.55
CA LEU A 16 -1.06 6.29 -12.98
C LEU A 16 -0.92 7.81 -13.20
N VAL A 17 0.27 8.37 -13.02
CA VAL A 17 0.53 9.81 -13.18
C VAL A 17 0.17 10.32 -14.57
N LYS A 18 0.28 9.49 -15.61
CA LYS A 18 -0.13 9.85 -16.98
C LYS A 18 -1.63 10.03 -17.17
N THR A 19 -2.45 9.69 -16.17
CA THR A 19 -3.91 9.72 -16.29
C THR A 19 -4.57 11.00 -15.75
N PHE A 20 -3.78 11.88 -15.14
CA PHE A 20 -4.28 13.14 -14.56
C PHE A 20 -3.40 14.34 -14.99
N PRO A 21 -3.91 15.58 -14.84
CA PRO A 21 -3.16 16.77 -15.22
C PRO A 21 -1.80 16.88 -14.53
N PRO A 22 -0.76 17.43 -15.17
CA PRO A 22 0.56 17.60 -14.58
C PRO A 22 0.50 18.36 -13.25
N GLN A 23 1.27 17.87 -12.30
CA GLN A 23 1.44 18.49 -10.98
C GLN A 23 2.76 19.28 -10.94
N PRO A 24 2.89 20.29 -10.05
CA PRO A 24 4.09 21.13 -9.96
C PRO A 24 5.32 20.40 -9.36
N PHE A 25 5.20 19.11 -9.08
CA PHE A 25 6.24 18.25 -8.51
C PHE A 25 6.19 16.86 -9.11
N PRO A 26 7.32 16.13 -9.13
CA PRO A 26 7.34 14.74 -9.55
C PRO A 26 6.72 13.83 -8.48
N PHE A 27 6.26 12.64 -8.90
CA PHE A 27 5.83 11.60 -7.97
C PHE A 27 6.94 10.55 -7.79
N THR A 28 7.27 10.27 -6.54
CA THR A 28 8.32 9.31 -6.17
C THR A 28 7.76 8.23 -5.26
N ALA A 29 7.87 6.98 -5.70
CA ALA A 29 7.48 5.83 -4.92
C ALA A 29 8.61 5.39 -3.97
N ASN A 30 8.26 5.05 -2.74
CA ASN A 30 9.14 4.51 -1.72
C ASN A 30 8.52 3.27 -1.09
N VAL A 31 9.36 2.29 -0.75
CA VAL A 31 8.92 1.07 -0.10
C VAL A 31 9.46 1.03 1.32
N LEU A 32 8.57 0.88 2.29
CA LEU A 32 8.92 0.78 3.70
C LEU A 32 8.85 -0.68 4.16
N LEU A 33 9.92 -1.13 4.82
CA LEU A 33 9.96 -2.44 5.45
C LEU A 33 9.11 -2.43 6.72
N HIS A 34 7.83 -2.72 6.57
CA HIS A 34 6.88 -2.75 7.66
C HIS A 34 5.79 -3.78 7.40
N ASN A 35 5.39 -4.53 8.44
CA ASN A 35 4.45 -5.65 8.32
C ASN A 35 2.97 -5.22 8.28
N SER A 36 2.66 -3.95 8.56
CA SER A 36 1.29 -3.44 8.47
C SER A 36 0.82 -3.35 7.01
N MET A 37 -0.48 -3.51 6.82
CA MET A 37 -1.12 -3.22 5.53
C MET A 37 -1.36 -1.70 5.45
N ASN A 38 -0.40 -0.97 4.89
CA ASN A 38 -0.50 0.48 4.76
C ASN A 38 0.16 0.99 3.47
N ALA A 39 -0.37 2.08 2.96
CA ALA A 39 0.24 2.97 1.99
C ALA A 39 -0.24 4.38 2.30
N PHE A 40 0.55 5.37 1.97
CA PHE A 40 0.18 6.77 2.16
C PHE A 40 0.98 7.67 1.24
N ALA A 41 0.42 8.83 0.92
CA ALA A 41 1.13 9.88 0.23
C ALA A 41 1.33 11.08 1.14
N VAL A 42 2.42 11.82 0.90
CA VAL A 42 2.70 13.07 1.60
C VAL A 42 2.86 14.22 0.61
N PRO A 43 2.70 15.47 1.03
CA PRO A 43 2.89 16.64 0.18
C PRO A 43 4.23 16.62 -0.54
N GLY A 44 4.25 17.07 -1.81
CA GLY A 44 5.44 17.03 -2.64
C GLY A 44 5.56 15.78 -3.53
N GLY A 45 4.51 14.93 -3.55
CA GLY A 45 4.43 13.78 -4.48
C GLY A 45 5.14 12.52 -4.01
N TYR A 46 5.50 12.41 -2.75
CA TYR A 46 6.09 11.18 -2.22
C TYR A 46 4.99 10.20 -1.82
N VAL A 47 5.08 8.99 -2.38
CA VAL A 47 4.17 7.88 -2.09
C VAL A 47 4.93 6.76 -1.39
N PHE A 48 4.40 6.27 -0.29
CA PHE A 48 5.00 5.22 0.52
C PHE A 48 4.10 3.98 0.53
N VAL A 49 4.71 2.81 0.39
CA VAL A 49 4.01 1.52 0.43
C VAL A 49 4.73 0.60 1.40
N HIS A 50 3.99 0.02 2.33
CA HIS A 50 4.53 -0.98 3.25
C HIS A 50 4.66 -2.35 2.57
N THR A 51 5.74 -3.07 2.84
CA THR A 51 5.91 -4.45 2.36
C THR A 51 4.76 -5.35 2.79
N GLY A 52 4.21 -5.14 3.98
CA GLY A 52 3.06 -5.87 4.49
C GLY A 52 1.81 -5.76 3.62
N LEU A 53 1.55 -4.60 3.01
CA LEU A 53 0.46 -4.43 2.06
C LEU A 53 0.71 -5.30 0.81
N ILE A 54 1.89 -5.19 0.18
CA ILE A 54 2.23 -5.93 -1.04
C ILE A 54 2.14 -7.45 -0.82
N MET A 55 2.59 -7.92 0.33
CA MET A 55 2.51 -9.34 0.69
C MET A 55 1.08 -9.89 0.75
N GLN A 56 0.11 -9.07 1.16
CA GLN A 56 -1.29 -9.49 1.31
C GLN A 56 -2.14 -9.35 0.04
N LEU A 57 -1.75 -8.48 -0.88
CA LEU A 57 -2.44 -8.32 -2.15
C LEU A 57 -2.17 -9.50 -3.09
N GLU A 58 -3.10 -9.80 -4.00
CA GLU A 58 -3.00 -10.93 -4.95
C GLU A 58 -2.74 -10.47 -6.38
N HIS A 59 -3.17 -9.26 -6.73
CA HIS A 59 -3.12 -8.72 -8.08
C HIS A 59 -2.41 -7.36 -8.14
N GLU A 60 -1.75 -7.09 -9.28
CA GLU A 60 -1.16 -5.76 -9.54
C GLU A 60 -2.21 -4.67 -9.50
N SER A 61 -3.42 -4.94 -10.01
CA SER A 61 -4.52 -3.97 -9.99
C SER A 61 -4.95 -3.57 -8.57
N GLU A 62 -4.80 -4.45 -7.58
CA GLU A 62 -5.10 -4.13 -6.19
C GLU A 62 -4.10 -3.12 -5.62
N LEU A 63 -2.81 -3.33 -5.89
CA LEU A 63 -1.76 -2.39 -5.52
C LEU A 63 -1.93 -1.06 -6.26
N ALA A 64 -2.17 -1.12 -7.57
CA ALA A 64 -2.45 0.07 -8.37
C ALA A 64 -3.71 0.82 -7.90
N GLY A 65 -4.73 0.10 -7.42
CA GLY A 65 -5.94 0.68 -6.83
C GLY A 65 -5.66 1.50 -5.58
N VAL A 66 -4.89 0.94 -4.63
CA VAL A 66 -4.48 1.69 -3.43
C VAL A 66 -3.62 2.89 -3.82
N LEU A 67 -2.63 2.71 -4.70
CA LEU A 67 -1.77 3.82 -5.16
C LEU A 67 -2.58 4.91 -5.87
N ALA A 68 -3.58 4.56 -6.69
CA ALA A 68 -4.46 5.51 -7.35
C ALA A 68 -5.29 6.32 -6.35
N HIS A 69 -5.75 5.69 -5.27
CA HIS A 69 -6.44 6.35 -4.16
C HIS A 69 -5.51 7.35 -3.44
N GLU A 70 -4.28 6.96 -3.11
CA GLU A 70 -3.30 7.86 -2.49
C GLU A 70 -2.94 9.05 -3.40
N LEU A 71 -2.78 8.79 -4.71
CA LEU A 71 -2.53 9.84 -5.69
C LEU A 71 -3.73 10.79 -5.84
N ALA A 72 -4.96 10.30 -5.68
CA ALA A 72 -6.16 11.14 -5.66
C ALA A 72 -6.15 12.10 -4.46
N HIS A 73 -5.74 11.64 -3.27
CA HIS A 73 -5.57 12.53 -2.11
C HIS A 73 -4.59 13.68 -2.37
N VAL A 74 -3.52 13.40 -3.10
CA VAL A 74 -2.52 14.41 -3.46
C VAL A 74 -3.07 15.39 -4.51
N THR A 75 -3.66 14.88 -5.59
CA THR A 75 -4.16 15.71 -6.70
C THR A 75 -5.36 16.56 -6.31
N GLN A 76 -6.21 16.08 -5.40
CA GLN A 76 -7.33 16.83 -4.81
C GLN A 76 -6.90 17.70 -3.62
N ARG A 77 -5.59 17.72 -3.28
CA ARG A 77 -5.01 18.54 -2.21
C ARG A 77 -5.62 18.29 -0.82
N HIS A 78 -6.14 17.09 -0.55
CA HIS A 78 -6.82 16.79 0.72
C HIS A 78 -5.90 17.07 1.93
N ILE A 79 -4.63 16.66 1.87
CA ILE A 79 -3.64 16.87 2.93
C ILE A 79 -3.38 18.38 3.11
N ALA A 80 -3.14 19.13 2.01
CA ALA A 80 -2.88 20.55 2.06
C ALA A 80 -4.06 21.32 2.65
N SER A 81 -5.28 21.05 2.19
CA SER A 81 -6.51 21.69 2.69
C SER A 81 -6.76 21.40 4.18
N ARG A 82 -6.35 20.22 4.65
CA ARG A 82 -6.43 19.87 6.08
C ARG A 82 -5.39 20.63 6.90
N MET A 83 -4.16 20.75 6.42
CA MET A 83 -3.12 21.53 7.08
C MET A 83 -3.51 23.01 7.16
N GLU A 84 -4.06 23.58 6.09
CA GLU A 84 -4.57 24.95 6.06
C GLU A 84 -5.70 25.15 7.07
N ARG A 85 -6.68 24.23 7.11
CA ARG A 85 -7.78 24.27 8.10
C ARG A 85 -7.28 24.13 9.54
N ALA A 86 -6.32 23.22 9.78
CA ALA A 86 -5.76 23.02 11.10
C ALA A 86 -4.99 24.24 11.61
N GLN A 87 -4.26 24.95 10.76
CA GLN A 87 -3.60 26.22 11.10
C GLN A 87 -4.64 27.29 11.49
N THR A 88 -5.74 27.36 10.73
CA THR A 88 -6.82 28.31 11.03
C THR A 88 -7.52 27.99 12.35
N VAL A 89 -7.81 26.71 12.62
CA VAL A 89 -8.41 26.25 13.87
C VAL A 89 -7.47 26.47 15.05
N THR A 90 -6.17 26.21 14.89
CA THR A 90 -5.16 26.43 15.92
C THR A 90 -5.03 27.91 16.22
N ALA A 91 -4.97 28.79 15.22
CA ALA A 91 -4.95 30.23 15.40
C ALA A 91 -6.21 30.75 16.11
N ALA A 92 -7.39 30.29 15.70
CA ALA A 92 -8.67 30.65 16.31
C ALA A 92 -8.76 30.15 17.77
N SER A 93 -8.26 28.95 18.07
CA SER A 93 -8.27 28.38 19.42
C SER A 93 -7.28 29.14 20.35
N ILE A 94 -6.13 29.56 19.84
CA ILE A 94 -5.17 30.40 20.60
C ILE A 94 -5.79 31.77 20.91
N VAL A 95 -6.42 32.40 19.91
CA VAL A 95 -7.11 33.70 20.10
C VAL A 95 -8.27 33.55 21.08
N GLY A 96 -9.07 32.48 20.95
CA GLY A 96 -10.17 32.21 21.87
C GLY A 96 -9.70 31.93 23.31
N ALA A 97 -8.61 31.19 23.50
CA ALA A 97 -8.02 30.92 24.80
C ALA A 97 -7.43 32.19 25.43
N LEU A 98 -6.80 33.04 24.63
CA LEU A 98 -6.28 34.33 25.08
C LEU A 98 -7.42 35.29 25.52
N ALA A 99 -8.50 35.34 24.72
CA ALA A 99 -9.70 36.11 25.06
C ALA A 99 -10.37 35.60 26.36
N ALA A 100 -10.50 34.30 26.53
CA ALA A 100 -11.05 33.66 27.72
C ALA A 100 -10.17 33.95 28.96
N ALA A 101 -8.85 33.93 28.82
CA ALA A 101 -7.91 34.29 29.89
C ALA A 101 -8.02 35.77 30.30
N LEU A 102 -8.20 36.66 29.35
CA LEU A 102 -8.36 38.10 29.59
C LEU A 102 -9.73 38.43 30.21
N LEU A 103 -10.77 37.62 29.98
CA LEU A 103 -12.10 37.79 30.54
C LEU A 103 -12.29 37.11 31.91
N GLY A 104 -11.21 36.65 32.55
CA GLY A 104 -11.25 36.10 33.92
C GLY A 104 -11.67 34.64 34.03
N GLY A 105 -11.43 33.84 33.00
CA GLY A 105 -11.68 32.38 33.00
C GLY A 105 -10.80 31.65 34.03
N GLY A 106 -11.44 31.03 35.02
CA GLY A 106 -10.79 30.25 36.08
C GLY A 106 -10.14 28.96 35.63
N GLN A 107 -9.76 28.06 36.56
CA GLN A 107 -8.94 26.85 36.42
C GLN A 107 -9.29 25.84 35.27
N GLY A 108 -10.33 26.08 34.48
CA GLY A 108 -10.71 25.25 33.33
C GLY A 108 -9.94 25.54 32.03
N THR A 109 -9.20 26.62 31.90
CA THR A 109 -8.53 27.04 30.65
C THR A 109 -7.40 26.10 30.24
N GLY A 110 -6.67 25.52 31.17
CA GLY A 110 -5.61 24.54 30.89
C GLY A 110 -6.13 23.21 30.28
N ALA A 111 -7.26 22.71 30.78
CA ALA A 111 -7.89 21.51 30.26
C ALA A 111 -8.51 21.72 28.87
N MET A 112 -9.07 22.90 28.60
CA MET A 112 -9.57 23.27 27.28
C MET A 112 -8.44 23.42 26.26
N MET A 113 -7.28 23.96 26.63
CA MET A 113 -6.12 24.07 25.74
C MET A 113 -5.54 22.69 25.41
N ALA A 114 -5.39 21.81 26.40
CA ALA A 114 -4.92 20.44 26.18
C ALA A 114 -5.90 19.63 25.34
N GLY A 115 -7.21 19.77 25.59
CA GLY A 115 -8.26 19.12 24.80
C GLY A 115 -8.33 19.61 23.36
N SER A 116 -8.16 20.91 23.12
CA SER A 116 -8.18 21.48 21.76
C SER A 116 -6.94 21.10 20.95
N MET A 117 -5.76 20.99 21.57
CA MET A 117 -4.54 20.50 20.91
C MET A 117 -4.65 19.01 20.54
N ALA A 118 -5.16 18.16 21.44
CA ALA A 118 -5.36 16.73 21.18
C ALA A 118 -6.42 16.50 20.10
N ALA A 119 -7.54 17.24 20.14
CA ALA A 119 -8.56 17.20 19.11
C ALA A 119 -8.06 17.70 17.76
N GLY A 120 -7.22 18.74 17.74
CA GLY A 120 -6.58 19.26 16.54
C GLY A 120 -5.61 18.24 15.91
N GLN A 121 -4.82 17.54 16.73
CA GLN A 121 -3.92 16.47 16.25
C GLN A 121 -4.71 15.27 15.74
N ALA A 122 -5.76 14.83 16.44
CA ALA A 122 -6.62 13.74 15.97
C ALA A 122 -7.35 14.09 14.66
N ALA A 123 -7.82 15.33 14.50
CA ALA A 123 -8.42 15.82 13.26
C ALA A 123 -7.42 15.91 12.10
N MET A 124 -6.12 16.04 12.39
CA MET A 124 -5.07 16.00 11.36
C MET A 124 -4.76 14.60 10.83
N LEU A 125 -5.04 13.57 11.60
CA LEU A 125 -4.64 12.19 11.25
C LEU A 125 -5.67 11.44 10.41
N ASN A 126 -6.95 11.86 10.42
CA ASN A 126 -8.02 11.15 9.74
C ASN A 126 -8.60 11.97 8.59
N TYR A 127 -8.70 11.39 7.39
CA TYR A 127 -9.44 11.98 6.28
C TYR A 127 -10.93 12.05 6.60
N SER A 128 -11.62 13.08 6.10
CA SER A 128 -13.07 13.13 6.23
C SER A 128 -13.72 12.08 5.30
N ARG A 129 -14.94 11.64 5.61
CA ARG A 129 -15.69 10.73 4.73
C ARG A 129 -15.87 11.30 3.33
N MET A 130 -15.96 12.61 3.19
CA MET A 130 -16.07 13.28 1.89
C MET A 130 -14.76 13.18 1.11
N ASP A 131 -13.61 13.45 1.76
CA ASP A 131 -12.28 13.31 1.14
C ASP A 131 -12.05 11.87 0.67
N GLU A 132 -12.50 10.88 1.47
CA GLU A 132 -12.41 9.46 1.12
C GLU A 132 -13.28 9.09 -0.09
N THR A 133 -14.55 9.54 -0.11
CA THR A 133 -15.44 9.27 -1.23
C THR A 133 -14.93 9.92 -2.52
N GLU A 134 -14.36 11.12 -2.44
CA GLU A 134 -13.74 11.80 -3.57
C GLU A 134 -12.49 11.06 -4.04
N ALA A 135 -11.61 10.64 -3.11
CA ALA A 135 -10.41 9.88 -3.43
C ALA A 135 -10.73 8.52 -4.06
N ASP A 136 -11.78 7.83 -3.60
CA ASP A 136 -12.26 6.59 -4.21
C ASP A 136 -12.74 6.79 -5.64
N GLN A 137 -13.53 7.85 -5.86
CA GLN A 137 -14.07 8.16 -7.18
C GLN A 137 -12.96 8.53 -8.17
N ILE A 138 -12.11 9.44 -7.79
CA ILE A 138 -11.00 9.93 -8.61
C ILE A 138 -9.94 8.84 -8.80
N GLY A 139 -9.61 8.09 -7.72
CA GLY A 139 -8.70 6.95 -7.78
C GLY A 139 -9.18 5.85 -8.71
N LEU A 140 -10.49 5.53 -8.71
CA LEU A 140 -11.09 4.58 -9.66
C LEU A 140 -10.98 5.09 -11.11
N GLN A 141 -11.12 6.39 -11.35
CA GLN A 141 -10.91 6.98 -12.67
C GLN A 141 -9.45 6.83 -13.11
N TYR A 142 -8.49 7.16 -12.25
CA TYR A 142 -7.06 6.99 -12.56
C TYR A 142 -6.70 5.53 -12.84
N LEU A 143 -7.16 4.62 -11.99
CA LEU A 143 -6.95 3.19 -12.14
C LEU A 143 -7.44 2.67 -13.51
N THR A 144 -8.66 3.05 -13.88
CA THR A 144 -9.29 2.60 -15.13
C THR A 144 -8.67 3.27 -16.35
N ALA A 145 -8.32 4.55 -16.28
CA ALA A 145 -7.63 5.27 -17.35
C ALA A 145 -6.21 4.73 -17.59
N ALA A 146 -5.52 4.30 -16.53
CA ALA A 146 -4.23 3.60 -16.62
C ALA A 146 -4.33 2.17 -17.19
N GLY A 147 -5.53 1.69 -17.49
CA GLY A 147 -5.74 0.37 -18.09
C GLY A 147 -5.81 -0.79 -17.11
N TYR A 148 -5.81 -0.54 -15.81
CA TYR A 148 -5.96 -1.57 -14.79
C TYR A 148 -7.41 -2.07 -14.67
N ARG A 149 -7.55 -3.22 -14.06
CA ARG A 149 -8.85 -3.81 -13.72
C ARG A 149 -9.51 -2.98 -12.60
N PRO A 150 -10.76 -2.48 -12.79
CA PRO A 150 -11.40 -1.61 -11.81
C PRO A 150 -11.67 -2.28 -10.47
N GLN A 151 -11.88 -3.61 -10.45
CA GLN A 151 -12.09 -4.38 -9.22
C GLN A 151 -10.85 -4.42 -8.30
N GLY A 152 -9.69 -3.97 -8.78
CA GLY A 152 -8.46 -3.91 -7.97
C GLY A 152 -8.63 -3.05 -6.72
N LEU A 153 -9.20 -1.85 -6.83
CA LEU A 153 -9.45 -0.98 -5.68
C LEU A 153 -10.39 -1.64 -4.66
N GLN A 154 -11.51 -2.21 -5.12
CA GLN A 154 -12.46 -2.92 -4.26
C GLN A 154 -11.78 -4.12 -3.56
N GLY A 155 -11.06 -4.95 -4.31
CA GLY A 155 -10.39 -6.14 -3.79
C GLY A 155 -9.34 -5.82 -2.73
N ALA A 156 -8.56 -4.75 -2.92
CA ALA A 156 -7.62 -4.26 -1.91
C ALA A 156 -8.33 -3.88 -0.61
N PHE A 157 -9.40 -3.10 -0.68
CA PHE A 157 -10.17 -2.68 0.50
C PHE A 157 -10.86 -3.85 1.21
N GLU A 158 -11.35 -4.83 0.47
CA GLU A 158 -11.90 -6.06 1.06
C GLU A 158 -10.85 -6.85 1.85
N LYS A 159 -9.60 -6.91 1.36
CA LYS A 159 -8.48 -7.57 2.05
C LYS A 159 -8.05 -6.80 3.30
N ILE A 160 -7.97 -5.48 3.22
CA ILE A 160 -7.65 -4.61 4.37
C ILE A 160 -8.72 -4.80 5.45
N ARG A 161 -10.01 -4.75 5.09
CA ARG A 161 -11.13 -4.98 6.02
C ARG A 161 -11.12 -6.39 6.64
N ARG A 162 -10.83 -7.41 5.85
CA ARG A 162 -10.75 -8.80 6.33
C ARG A 162 -9.64 -9.00 7.35
N LYS A 163 -8.51 -8.34 7.17
CA LYS A 163 -7.40 -8.36 8.12
C LYS A 163 -7.82 -7.78 9.47
N GLN A 164 -8.59 -6.70 9.49
CA GLN A 164 -9.13 -6.09 10.71
C GLN A 164 -9.97 -7.09 11.53
N TRP A 165 -10.84 -7.85 10.87
CA TRP A 165 -11.70 -8.82 11.56
C TRP A 165 -10.94 -10.04 12.08
N ALA A 166 -9.89 -10.45 11.39
CA ALA A 166 -9.10 -11.62 11.79
C ALA A 166 -8.19 -11.37 13.00
N THR A 167 -7.75 -10.13 13.22
CA THR A 167 -6.84 -9.77 14.32
C THR A 167 -7.56 -9.28 15.58
N GLY A 168 -8.81 -8.82 15.47
CA GLY A 168 -9.71 -8.47 16.58
C GLY A 168 -9.28 -7.34 17.53
N ILE A 169 -8.01 -7.00 17.57
CA ILE A 169 -7.42 -6.06 18.52
C ILE A 169 -6.67 -4.92 17.82
N ASP A 170 -6.06 -5.18 16.67
CA ASP A 170 -5.28 -4.17 15.92
C ASP A 170 -6.05 -3.69 14.69
N ILE A 171 -6.53 -2.45 14.75
CA ILE A 171 -7.04 -1.77 13.55
C ILE A 171 -5.86 -1.60 12.59
N PRO A 172 -5.92 -2.15 11.35
CA PRO A 172 -4.88 -1.89 10.36
C PRO A 172 -4.61 -0.39 10.25
N GLU A 173 -3.35 -0.01 10.23
CA GLU A 173 -2.91 1.39 10.22
C GLU A 173 -3.58 2.20 9.11
N TYR A 174 -3.80 1.58 7.95
CA TYR A 174 -4.55 2.17 6.85
C TYR A 174 -5.96 2.60 7.25
N LEU A 175 -6.67 1.81 8.05
CA LEU A 175 -8.04 2.14 8.48
C LEU A 175 -8.10 3.24 9.53
N SER A 176 -7.00 3.49 10.23
CA SER A 176 -6.91 4.59 11.20
C SER A 176 -6.85 5.95 10.51
N THR A 177 -6.26 6.00 9.31
CA THR A 177 -6.17 7.22 8.48
C THR A 177 -7.31 7.31 7.46
N HIS A 178 -7.87 6.18 7.01
CA HIS A 178 -8.91 6.06 5.98
C HIS A 178 -10.17 5.36 6.54
N PRO A 179 -11.07 6.11 7.20
CA PRO A 179 -12.22 5.53 7.88
C PRO A 179 -13.29 4.99 6.92
N ASP A 180 -14.22 4.18 7.49
CA ASP A 180 -15.46 3.70 6.86
C ASP A 180 -15.27 2.87 5.58
N VAL A 181 -14.25 2.01 5.54
CA VAL A 181 -13.97 1.14 4.39
C VAL A 181 -15.17 0.27 4.03
N GLY A 182 -16.03 -0.09 4.99
CA GLY A 182 -17.22 -0.93 4.73
C GLY A 182 -18.23 -0.31 3.80
N GLY A 183 -18.64 0.94 4.06
CA GLY A 183 -19.55 1.70 3.21
C GLY A 183 -18.95 1.99 1.84
N ARG A 184 -17.69 2.38 1.82
CA ARG A 184 -16.90 2.71 0.63
C ARG A 184 -16.79 1.53 -0.36
N ILE A 185 -16.61 0.30 0.11
CA ILE A 185 -16.58 -0.90 -0.75
C ILE A 185 -17.89 -1.01 -1.57
N ASN A 186 -19.04 -0.77 -0.95
CA ASN A 186 -20.33 -0.84 -1.65
C ASN A 186 -20.47 0.28 -2.70
N GLU A 187 -20.02 1.48 -2.39
CA GLU A 187 -20.02 2.60 -3.35
C GLU A 187 -19.09 2.34 -4.54
N ILE A 188 -17.87 1.86 -4.28
CA ILE A 188 -16.93 1.47 -5.33
C ILE A 188 -17.53 0.38 -6.20
N HIS A 189 -18.15 -0.65 -5.59
CA HIS A 189 -18.84 -1.70 -6.34
C HIS A 189 -19.91 -1.12 -7.27
N ALA A 190 -20.81 -0.26 -6.76
CA ALA A 190 -21.84 0.36 -7.57
C ALA A 190 -21.27 1.18 -8.75
N ARG A 191 -20.17 1.93 -8.52
CA ARG A 191 -19.47 2.67 -9.57
C ARG A 191 -18.87 1.75 -10.62
N ILE A 192 -18.28 0.63 -10.22
CA ILE A 192 -17.73 -0.37 -11.13
C ILE A 192 -18.84 -0.97 -12.01
N GLN A 193 -20.03 -1.21 -11.45
CA GLN A 193 -21.18 -1.70 -12.24
C GLN A 193 -21.63 -0.71 -13.32
N GLY A 194 -21.42 0.58 -13.12
CA GLY A 194 -21.70 1.63 -14.10
C GLY A 194 -20.66 1.73 -15.23
N LEU A 195 -19.51 1.06 -15.12
CA LEU A 195 -18.47 1.05 -16.17
C LEU A 195 -18.89 0.16 -17.35
N SER A 196 -18.28 0.41 -18.53
CA SER A 196 -18.49 -0.45 -19.70
C SER A 196 -18.07 -1.90 -19.43
N THR A 197 -18.73 -2.85 -20.09
CA THR A 197 -18.40 -4.28 -19.99
C THR A 197 -16.94 -4.56 -20.33
N ALA A 198 -16.38 -3.84 -21.32
CA ALA A 198 -14.97 -3.97 -21.69
C ALA A 198 -14.03 -3.59 -20.53
N MET A 199 -14.33 -2.54 -19.77
CA MET A 199 -13.56 -2.14 -18.60
C MET A 199 -13.70 -3.15 -17.45
N ARG A 200 -14.93 -3.58 -17.17
CA ARG A 200 -15.21 -4.53 -16.08
C ARG A 200 -14.55 -5.90 -16.29
N ASN A 201 -14.39 -6.32 -17.55
CA ASN A 201 -13.83 -7.64 -17.93
C ASN A 201 -12.31 -7.59 -18.17
N ARG A 202 -11.63 -6.49 -17.87
CA ARG A 202 -10.16 -6.45 -17.92
C ARG A 202 -9.57 -7.52 -17.02
N LYS A 203 -8.49 -8.14 -17.49
CA LYS A 203 -7.74 -9.14 -16.73
C LYS A 203 -6.49 -8.51 -16.15
N ASP A 204 -6.05 -9.05 -15.03
CA ASP A 204 -4.76 -8.70 -14.45
C ASP A 204 -3.61 -9.35 -15.25
N ASP A 205 -2.50 -8.64 -15.36
CA ASP A 205 -1.20 -9.20 -15.72
C ASP A 205 -0.30 -9.14 -14.48
N ASP A 206 -0.28 -10.25 -13.75
CA ASP A 206 0.41 -10.33 -12.47
C ASP A 206 1.85 -10.82 -12.58
N ALA A 207 2.40 -10.99 -13.79
CA ALA A 207 3.73 -11.58 -13.95
C ALA A 207 4.81 -10.80 -13.18
N ARG A 208 4.87 -9.47 -13.36
CA ARG A 208 5.83 -8.61 -12.64
C ARG A 208 5.49 -8.50 -11.15
N PHE A 209 4.22 -8.37 -10.81
CA PHE A 209 3.75 -8.32 -9.44
C PHE A 209 4.18 -9.57 -8.64
N ASN A 210 3.97 -10.76 -9.20
CA ASN A 210 4.35 -12.01 -8.57
C ASN A 210 5.86 -12.14 -8.36
N ARG A 211 6.68 -11.60 -9.26
CA ARG A 211 8.15 -11.57 -9.12
C ARG A 211 8.56 -10.72 -7.92
N VAL A 212 8.06 -9.49 -7.85
CA VAL A 212 8.36 -8.55 -6.76
C VAL A 212 7.80 -9.03 -5.44
N LYS A 213 6.56 -9.53 -5.43
CA LYS A 213 5.96 -10.14 -4.23
C LYS A 213 6.78 -11.33 -3.72
N THR A 214 7.32 -12.16 -4.62
CA THR A 214 8.21 -13.27 -4.25
C THR A 214 9.49 -12.77 -3.60
N LEU A 215 10.12 -11.74 -4.16
CA LEU A 215 11.33 -11.13 -3.55
C LEU A 215 11.02 -10.55 -2.17
N ILE A 216 9.90 -9.85 -2.01
CA ILE A 216 9.50 -9.26 -0.72
C ILE A 216 9.31 -10.37 0.32
N TRP A 217 8.54 -11.42 0.00
CA TRP A 217 8.35 -12.56 0.90
C TRP A 217 9.67 -13.25 1.25
N ALA A 218 10.53 -13.48 0.26
CA ALA A 218 11.78 -14.18 0.43
C ALA A 218 12.80 -13.39 1.28
N ARG A 219 12.88 -12.08 1.06
CA ARG A 219 13.90 -11.23 1.70
C ARG A 219 13.46 -10.62 3.03
N TYR A 220 12.16 -10.33 3.17
CA TYR A 220 11.66 -9.52 4.28
C TYR A 220 10.49 -10.16 5.04
N GLY A 221 9.85 -11.21 4.49
CA GLY A 221 8.79 -11.93 5.17
C GLY A 221 9.26 -12.64 6.43
N GLU A 222 8.37 -12.76 7.42
CA GLU A 222 8.61 -13.60 8.59
C GLU A 222 8.87 -15.04 8.15
N PRO A 223 9.88 -15.74 8.72
CA PRO A 223 10.36 -17.02 8.19
C PRO A 223 9.28 -18.09 8.04
N GLU A 224 8.43 -18.28 9.04
CA GLU A 224 7.41 -19.32 9.00
C GLU A 224 6.24 -19.02 8.04
N PRO A 225 5.65 -17.79 8.02
CA PRO A 225 4.70 -17.40 6.99
C PRO A 225 5.28 -17.48 5.56
N ALA A 226 6.53 -17.05 5.36
CA ALA A 226 7.20 -17.12 4.07
C ALA A 226 7.39 -18.58 3.60
N ALA A 227 7.81 -19.47 4.50
CA ALA A 227 7.95 -20.89 4.19
C ALA A 227 6.61 -21.51 3.74
N ARG A 228 5.51 -21.21 4.45
CA ARG A 228 4.16 -21.66 4.06
C ARG A 228 3.74 -21.10 2.69
N PHE A 229 3.96 -19.80 2.47
CA PHE A 229 3.67 -19.16 1.19
C PHE A 229 4.36 -19.84 0.01
N PHE A 230 5.66 -20.15 0.12
CA PHE A 230 6.40 -20.82 -0.93
C PHE A 230 6.07 -22.30 -1.05
N ALA A 231 5.82 -23.01 0.06
CA ALA A 231 5.44 -24.41 0.02
C ALA A 231 4.11 -24.61 -0.73
N GLN A 232 3.12 -23.78 -0.50
CA GLN A 232 1.84 -23.83 -1.19
C GLN A 232 1.99 -23.64 -2.71
N ARG A 233 2.83 -22.69 -3.15
CA ARG A 233 3.06 -22.38 -4.56
C ARG A 233 3.93 -23.43 -5.27
N ALA A 234 4.90 -24.00 -4.56
CA ALA A 234 5.76 -25.05 -5.08
C ALA A 234 5.06 -26.43 -5.19
N GLY A 235 4.06 -26.69 -4.35
CA GLY A 235 3.36 -28.00 -4.27
C GLY A 235 2.17 -28.17 -5.22
N GLY A 236 1.85 -27.19 -6.07
CA GLY A 236 0.72 -27.26 -6.99
C GLY A 236 0.95 -28.23 -8.14
N LYS A 237 -0.15 -28.59 -8.87
CA LYS A 237 -0.07 -29.44 -10.08
C LYS A 237 0.85 -28.83 -11.15
N LYS A 238 0.99 -27.53 -11.19
CA LYS A 238 1.93 -26.78 -12.02
C LYS A 238 2.79 -25.93 -11.06
N PRO A 239 3.96 -26.42 -10.68
CA PRO A 239 4.84 -25.72 -9.73
C PRO A 239 5.22 -24.33 -10.24
N ASP A 240 5.23 -23.38 -9.32
CA ASP A 240 5.70 -22.02 -9.60
C ASP A 240 7.23 -21.97 -9.42
N CYS A 241 7.95 -21.76 -10.51
CA CYS A 241 9.42 -21.69 -10.49
C CYS A 241 9.97 -20.58 -9.57
N LEU A 242 9.25 -19.48 -9.46
CA LEU A 242 9.61 -18.40 -8.54
C LEU A 242 9.50 -18.84 -7.07
N ALA A 243 8.60 -19.79 -6.76
CA ALA A 243 8.49 -20.32 -5.40
C ALA A 243 9.74 -21.09 -4.98
N PHE A 244 10.36 -21.86 -5.88
CA PHE A 244 11.64 -22.52 -5.60
C PHE A 244 12.77 -21.50 -5.37
N MET A 245 12.83 -20.46 -6.18
CA MET A 245 13.77 -19.35 -5.96
C MET A 245 13.54 -18.68 -4.59
N GLY A 246 12.29 -18.40 -4.24
CA GLY A 246 11.93 -17.83 -2.95
C GLY A 246 12.32 -18.73 -1.77
N GLN A 247 12.13 -20.06 -1.89
CA GLN A 247 12.63 -21.04 -0.91
C GLN A 247 14.15 -20.98 -0.77
N GLY A 248 14.89 -20.84 -1.88
CA GLY A 248 16.35 -20.73 -1.88
C GLY A 248 16.82 -19.48 -1.11
N ILE A 249 16.24 -18.32 -1.41
CA ILE A 249 16.56 -17.05 -0.71
C ILE A 249 16.21 -17.15 0.79
N LEU A 250 15.06 -17.72 1.12
CA LEU A 250 14.63 -17.87 2.51
C LEU A 250 15.56 -18.82 3.29
N ALA A 251 15.97 -19.94 2.69
CA ALA A 251 16.91 -20.88 3.29
C ALA A 251 18.29 -20.25 3.47
N GLU A 252 18.78 -19.49 2.49
CA GLU A 252 20.03 -18.70 2.61
C GLU A 252 19.97 -17.73 3.81
N ARG A 253 18.89 -16.99 3.97
CA ARG A 253 18.68 -16.08 5.13
C ARG A 253 18.70 -16.81 6.47
N ARG A 254 18.29 -18.08 6.49
CA ARG A 254 18.29 -18.95 7.68
C ARG A 254 19.61 -19.71 7.87
N ASN A 255 20.60 -19.41 7.05
CA ASN A 255 21.88 -20.12 7.01
C ASN A 255 21.76 -21.63 6.76
N GLN A 256 20.71 -22.05 6.06
CA GLN A 256 20.43 -23.43 5.67
C GLN A 256 20.99 -23.68 4.26
N ILE A 257 22.32 -23.77 4.15
CA ILE A 257 23.04 -23.75 2.85
C ILE A 257 22.66 -24.94 1.96
N ARG A 258 22.45 -26.13 2.53
CA ARG A 258 22.08 -27.33 1.75
C ARG A 258 20.67 -27.22 1.17
N GLU A 259 19.73 -26.71 1.95
CA GLU A 259 18.36 -26.46 1.55
C GLU A 259 18.28 -25.33 0.49
N ALA A 260 19.09 -24.29 0.64
CA ALA A 260 19.21 -23.22 -0.34
C ALA A 260 19.74 -23.74 -1.68
N ASP A 261 20.80 -24.54 -1.67
CA ASP A 261 21.38 -25.18 -2.86
C ASP A 261 20.32 -26.04 -3.60
N ALA A 262 19.64 -26.92 -2.88
CA ALA A 262 18.60 -27.77 -3.45
C ALA A 262 17.43 -26.96 -4.05
N ALA A 263 17.05 -25.86 -3.41
CA ALA A 263 15.96 -25.00 -3.87
C ALA A 263 16.37 -24.21 -5.13
N PHE A 264 17.59 -23.63 -5.15
CA PHE A 264 18.07 -22.92 -6.33
C PHE A 264 18.33 -23.85 -7.51
N ALA A 265 18.79 -25.10 -7.29
CA ALA A 265 18.90 -26.09 -8.34
C ALA A 265 17.54 -26.39 -8.98
N LYS A 266 16.48 -26.56 -8.16
CA LYS A 266 15.08 -26.73 -8.66
C LYS A 266 14.61 -25.50 -9.43
N ALA A 267 14.89 -24.30 -8.94
CA ALA A 267 14.50 -23.07 -9.61
C ALA A 267 15.15 -22.93 -11.00
N LEU A 268 16.45 -23.20 -11.11
CA LEU A 268 17.18 -23.18 -12.37
C LEU A 268 16.71 -24.28 -13.34
N ALA A 269 16.42 -25.48 -12.86
CA ALA A 269 15.87 -26.54 -13.68
C ALA A 269 14.45 -26.20 -14.21
N CYS A 270 13.65 -25.50 -13.41
CA CYS A 270 12.30 -25.08 -13.74
C CYS A 270 12.26 -23.87 -14.70
N ALA A 271 13.17 -22.90 -14.53
CA ALA A 271 13.23 -21.68 -15.32
C ALA A 271 14.67 -21.26 -15.65
N PRO A 272 15.37 -22.04 -16.54
CA PRO A 272 16.80 -21.84 -16.78
C PRO A 272 17.15 -20.51 -17.46
N ASN A 273 16.20 -19.90 -18.15
CA ASN A 273 16.38 -18.64 -18.88
C ASN A 273 15.71 -17.44 -18.18
N ASP A 274 15.16 -17.62 -16.98
CA ASP A 274 14.57 -16.51 -16.25
C ASP A 274 15.66 -15.67 -15.58
N ALA A 275 15.81 -14.42 -16.02
CA ALA A 275 16.87 -13.53 -15.57
C ALA A 275 16.89 -13.32 -14.05
N LEU A 276 15.72 -13.28 -13.38
CA LEU A 276 15.64 -13.15 -11.93
C LEU A 276 16.13 -14.41 -11.23
N VAL A 277 15.68 -15.58 -11.68
CA VAL A 277 16.09 -16.87 -11.12
C VAL A 277 17.60 -17.07 -11.28
N VAL A 278 18.13 -16.80 -12.47
CA VAL A 278 19.56 -16.92 -12.77
C VAL A 278 20.39 -15.94 -11.91
N ARG A 279 19.93 -14.70 -11.77
CA ARG A 279 20.61 -13.70 -10.94
C ARG A 279 20.64 -14.09 -9.47
N GLU A 280 19.53 -14.50 -8.88
CA GLU A 280 19.47 -14.86 -7.47
C GLU A 280 20.28 -16.15 -7.16
N ALA A 281 20.17 -17.14 -8.03
CA ALA A 281 20.97 -18.34 -7.90
C ALA A 281 22.49 -18.04 -8.07
N GLY A 282 22.85 -17.24 -9.08
CA GLY A 282 24.23 -16.82 -9.31
C GLY A 282 24.81 -16.07 -8.10
N ARG A 283 24.04 -15.17 -7.48
CA ARG A 283 24.43 -14.47 -6.26
C ARG A 283 24.70 -15.47 -5.11
N PHE A 284 23.82 -16.44 -4.91
CA PHE A 284 23.99 -17.46 -3.89
C PHE A 284 25.26 -18.29 -4.15
N TYR A 285 25.48 -18.80 -5.39
CA TYR A 285 26.65 -19.61 -5.71
C TYR A 285 27.97 -18.84 -5.68
N TYR A 286 27.94 -17.54 -5.94
CA TYR A 286 29.11 -16.69 -5.81
C TYR A 286 29.52 -16.45 -4.35
N ASN A 287 28.54 -16.39 -3.43
CA ASN A 287 28.77 -16.12 -2.00
C ASN A 287 29.00 -17.40 -1.16
N LYS A 288 28.79 -18.59 -1.75
CA LYS A 288 28.95 -19.90 -1.12
C LYS A 288 30.44 -20.28 -0.98
#